data_e408cc91e6a32ddf0a575a3007e9ab7f
#
_entry.id   e408cc91e6a32ddf0a575a3007e9ab7f
#
_cell.length_a   1.000
_cell.length_b   1.000
_cell.length_c   1.000
_cell.angle_alpha   90.00
_cell.angle_beta   90.00
_cell.angle_gamma   90.00
#
_symmetry.space_group_name_H-M   'P 1'
#
loop_
_entity.id
_entity.type
_entity.pdbx_description
1 polymer ?
#
loop_
_entity_poly.entity_id
_entity_poly.type
_entity_poly.pdbx_seq_one_letter_code
_entity_poly.pdbx_strand_id
1 'polypeptide(L)'
;SCNALVLAIGHSARDTFSMLYEQRVQMTPKSFAIGVRVEHPAEMINRSQYGEGYPEGLPTAGYKLTHQCANGRGIYSFCMCPGGYVVNSSSERGRLCVNGMSYHGRDGHNSNSAIITTVTPEDFAALALQPDTGAASDGSVTGSGTGMTGSCHPLAGMAFQRHYEELAYRAGAGKVPVQLYGDLRQGAVSSGFGAFQTCMKGQWQFANLRDCLPSYIVESLLEGMEAFGQRIRE
;
A
#
# COMPACT_ATOMS: atom_id res chain seq x y z
N SER A 1 37.73 -10.42 5.21
CA SER A 1 37.51 -10.51 3.76
C SER A 1 36.63 -11.72 3.46
N CYS A 2 35.71 -11.61 2.51
CA CYS A 2 34.84 -12.68 2.04
C CYS A 2 34.88 -12.72 0.50
N ASN A 3 34.56 -13.90 -0.08
CA ASN A 3 34.53 -14.07 -1.53
C ASN A 3 33.18 -13.66 -2.14
N ALA A 4 32.13 -13.55 -1.33
CA ALA A 4 30.80 -13.12 -1.75
C ALA A 4 30.09 -12.41 -0.59
N LEU A 5 29.26 -11.41 -0.93
CA LEU A 5 28.38 -10.71 0.01
C LEU A 5 26.95 -10.81 -0.49
N VAL A 6 26.04 -11.26 0.35
CA VAL A 6 24.59 -11.28 0.07
C VAL A 6 23.93 -10.14 0.83
N LEU A 7 23.29 -9.22 0.09
CA LEU A 7 22.46 -8.14 0.66
C LEU A 7 21.00 -8.58 0.66
N ALA A 8 20.42 -8.75 1.85
CA ALA A 8 19.03 -9.17 2.07
C ALA A 8 18.39 -8.30 3.16
N ILE A 9 18.49 -6.99 3.01
CA ILE A 9 18.19 -5.96 4.03
C ILE A 9 16.73 -5.50 4.06
N GLY A 10 15.90 -6.02 3.16
CA GLY A 10 14.49 -5.63 3.03
C GLY A 10 14.31 -4.23 2.43
N HIS A 11 13.03 -3.79 2.32
CA HIS A 11 12.68 -2.53 1.66
C HIS A 11 12.83 -1.29 2.56
N SER A 12 12.93 -1.44 3.87
CA SER A 12 12.94 -0.33 4.83
C SER A 12 14.34 0.23 5.12
N ALA A 13 15.41 -0.43 4.64
CA ALA A 13 16.79 -0.02 4.83
C ALA A 13 17.19 1.13 3.87
N ARG A 14 16.43 2.22 3.90
CA ARG A 14 16.53 3.33 2.95
C ARG A 14 17.83 4.12 3.08
N ASP A 15 18.36 4.23 4.29
CA ASP A 15 19.68 4.75 4.60
C ASP A 15 20.79 3.94 3.93
N THR A 16 20.70 2.61 4.02
CA THR A 16 21.64 1.70 3.36
C THR A 16 21.58 1.83 1.83
N PHE A 17 20.40 1.99 1.25
CA PHE A 17 20.29 2.24 -0.20
C PHE A 17 20.96 3.55 -0.61
N SER A 18 20.80 4.62 0.17
CA SER A 18 21.47 5.89 -0.07
C SER A 18 22.99 5.74 0.03
N MET A 19 23.48 5.07 1.06
CA MET A 19 24.90 4.78 1.27
C MET A 19 25.48 3.97 0.11
N LEU A 20 24.80 2.92 -0.36
CA LEU A 20 25.23 2.12 -1.50
C LEU A 20 25.31 2.94 -2.79
N TYR A 21 24.35 3.83 -3.00
CA TYR A 21 24.36 4.74 -4.14
C TYR A 21 25.56 5.72 -4.08
N GLU A 22 25.83 6.31 -2.91
CA GLU A 22 26.99 7.18 -2.68
C GLU A 22 28.32 6.45 -2.90
N GLN A 23 28.38 5.16 -2.56
CA GLN A 23 29.52 4.27 -2.84
C GLN A 23 29.60 3.84 -4.31
N ARG A 24 28.75 4.39 -5.19
CA ARG A 24 28.72 4.11 -6.62
C ARG A 24 28.43 2.64 -6.98
N VAL A 25 27.72 1.92 -6.08
CA VAL A 25 27.16 0.62 -6.44
C VAL A 25 26.14 0.83 -7.56
N GLN A 26 26.28 0.08 -8.63
CA GLN A 26 25.35 0.18 -9.76
C GLN A 26 23.94 -0.22 -9.35
N MET A 27 22.98 0.67 -9.57
CA MET A 27 21.57 0.49 -9.23
C MET A 27 20.68 0.93 -10.39
N THR A 28 19.53 0.29 -10.53
CA THR A 28 18.50 0.66 -11.51
C THR A 28 17.15 0.82 -10.82
N PRO A 29 16.33 1.81 -11.23
CA PRO A 29 14.98 1.95 -10.72
C PRO A 29 14.15 0.75 -11.18
N LYS A 30 13.26 0.26 -10.29
CA LYS A 30 12.41 -0.89 -10.57
C LYS A 30 10.97 -0.59 -10.17
N SER A 31 10.03 -1.07 -10.97
CA SER A 31 8.60 -1.01 -10.65
C SER A 31 8.29 -1.71 -9.32
N PHE A 32 7.34 -1.17 -8.58
CA PHE A 32 6.77 -1.77 -7.38
C PHE A 32 5.25 -1.53 -7.35
N ALA A 33 4.57 -1.85 -6.26
CA ALA A 33 3.14 -1.62 -6.17
C ALA A 33 2.77 -0.83 -4.91
N ILE A 34 1.78 0.03 -5.03
CA ILE A 34 1.20 0.79 -3.93
C ILE A 34 -0.33 0.65 -3.92
N GLY A 35 -0.95 0.93 -2.79
CA GLY A 35 -2.39 0.89 -2.63
C GLY A 35 -2.80 1.00 -1.17
N VAL A 36 -3.86 0.30 -0.81
CA VAL A 36 -4.44 0.31 0.54
C VAL A 36 -4.54 -1.09 1.11
N ARG A 37 -4.73 -1.21 2.42
CA ARG A 37 -5.24 -2.42 3.03
C ARG A 37 -6.75 -2.33 3.21
N VAL A 38 -7.45 -3.33 2.72
CA VAL A 38 -8.89 -3.49 2.90
C VAL A 38 -9.13 -4.50 4.00
N GLU A 39 -9.93 -4.12 4.99
CA GLU A 39 -10.39 -4.96 6.08
C GLU A 39 -11.89 -5.27 5.87
N HIS A 40 -12.28 -6.48 6.10
CA HIS A 40 -13.64 -6.97 5.93
C HIS A 40 -13.91 -8.14 6.89
N PRO A 41 -15.18 -8.52 7.16
CA PRO A 41 -15.50 -9.70 7.94
C PRO A 41 -14.89 -10.98 7.36
N ALA A 42 -14.31 -11.82 8.21
CA ALA A 42 -13.79 -13.13 7.78
C ALA A 42 -14.92 -14.03 7.28
N GLU A 43 -16.07 -13.97 7.93
CA GLU A 43 -17.25 -14.74 7.60
C GLU A 43 -17.77 -14.49 6.18
N MET A 44 -17.69 -13.26 5.68
CA MET A 44 -18.05 -12.92 4.30
C MET A 44 -17.26 -13.77 3.29
N ILE A 45 -15.97 -13.96 3.53
CA ILE A 45 -15.13 -14.78 2.65
C ILE A 45 -15.39 -16.27 2.85
N ASN A 46 -15.60 -16.70 4.10
CA ASN A 46 -15.95 -18.10 4.39
C ASN A 46 -17.20 -18.52 3.63
N ARG A 47 -18.28 -17.75 3.71
CA ARG A 47 -19.52 -18.03 2.97
C ARG A 47 -19.31 -18.02 1.45
N SER A 48 -18.58 -17.05 0.95
CA SER A 48 -18.29 -16.98 -0.49
C SER A 48 -17.49 -18.19 -1.00
N GLN A 49 -16.59 -18.74 -0.19
CA GLN A 49 -15.72 -19.86 -0.60
C GLN A 49 -16.32 -21.23 -0.28
N TYR A 50 -17.01 -21.37 0.82
CA TYR A 50 -17.49 -22.65 1.34
C TYR A 50 -18.99 -22.86 1.14
N GLY A 51 -19.74 -21.78 0.86
CA GLY A 51 -21.20 -21.77 0.78
C GLY A 51 -21.87 -21.54 2.13
N GLU A 52 -23.18 -21.32 2.12
CA GLU A 52 -23.97 -21.19 3.34
C GLU A 52 -24.00 -22.50 4.13
N GLY A 53 -23.89 -22.41 5.46
CA GLY A 53 -23.96 -23.57 6.34
C GLY A 53 -22.76 -24.52 6.24
N TYR A 54 -21.61 -24.03 5.82
CA TYR A 54 -20.39 -24.83 5.74
C TYR A 54 -20.04 -25.51 7.09
N PRO A 55 -19.38 -26.70 7.08
CA PRO A 55 -19.06 -27.43 8.29
C PRO A 55 -18.12 -26.66 9.23
N GLU A 56 -18.34 -26.81 10.54
CA GLU A 56 -17.40 -26.32 11.54
C GLU A 56 -16.01 -26.96 11.36
N GLY A 57 -14.95 -26.19 11.72
CA GLY A 57 -13.57 -26.67 11.69
C GLY A 57 -12.85 -26.46 10.36
N LEU A 58 -13.49 -25.87 9.33
CA LEU A 58 -12.77 -25.41 8.16
C LEU A 58 -11.87 -24.21 8.50
N PRO A 59 -10.68 -24.08 7.89
CA PRO A 59 -9.82 -22.95 8.13
C PRO A 59 -10.46 -21.66 7.60
N THR A 60 -10.16 -20.52 8.20
CA THR A 60 -10.60 -19.22 7.69
C THR A 60 -10.17 -19.04 6.23
N ALA A 61 -11.13 -18.80 5.36
CA ALA A 61 -10.92 -18.76 3.93
C ALA A 61 -10.06 -17.55 3.49
N GLY A 62 -9.33 -17.75 2.42
CA GLY A 62 -8.52 -16.70 1.77
C GLY A 62 -8.91 -16.52 0.31
N TYR A 63 -8.41 -15.45 -0.30
CA TYR A 63 -8.62 -15.18 -1.72
C TYR A 63 -7.37 -14.62 -2.38
N LYS A 64 -7.32 -14.77 -3.69
CA LYS A 64 -6.36 -14.11 -4.57
C LYS A 64 -7.12 -13.57 -5.79
N LEU A 65 -7.12 -12.25 -5.93
CA LEU A 65 -7.90 -11.54 -6.93
C LEU A 65 -6.98 -10.67 -7.80
N THR A 66 -7.28 -10.60 -9.07
CA THR A 66 -6.58 -9.74 -10.04
C THR A 66 -7.59 -9.16 -11.01
N HIS A 67 -7.35 -7.93 -11.45
CA HIS A 67 -8.14 -7.28 -12.49
C HIS A 67 -7.22 -6.38 -13.33
N GLN A 68 -7.52 -6.28 -14.63
CA GLN A 68 -6.86 -5.35 -15.53
C GLN A 68 -7.78 -4.15 -15.71
N CYS A 69 -7.33 -2.97 -15.24
CA CYS A 69 -8.10 -1.74 -15.29
C CYS A 69 -8.11 -1.12 -16.69
N ALA A 70 -9.14 -0.31 -16.97
CA ALA A 70 -9.29 0.40 -18.22
C ALA A 70 -8.14 1.37 -18.52
N ASN A 71 -7.47 1.90 -17.48
CA ASN A 71 -6.27 2.74 -17.60
C ASN A 71 -5.00 1.94 -17.93
N GLY A 72 -5.10 0.64 -18.22
CA GLY A 72 -3.98 -0.24 -18.55
C GLY A 72 -3.19 -0.76 -17.34
N ARG A 73 -3.58 -0.44 -16.10
CA ARG A 73 -2.90 -0.90 -14.89
C ARG A 73 -3.51 -2.19 -14.36
N GLY A 74 -2.67 -3.12 -13.94
CA GLY A 74 -3.10 -4.27 -13.18
C GLY A 74 -3.33 -3.92 -11.71
N ILE A 75 -4.47 -4.34 -11.14
CA ILE A 75 -4.74 -4.28 -9.71
C ILE A 75 -4.94 -5.69 -9.16
N TYR A 76 -4.46 -5.94 -7.96
CA TYR A 76 -4.51 -7.28 -7.37
C TYR A 76 -4.50 -7.26 -5.85
N SER A 77 -5.07 -8.33 -5.27
CA SER A 77 -4.94 -8.61 -3.85
C SER A 77 -3.56 -9.21 -3.56
N PHE A 78 -2.95 -8.78 -2.47
CA PHE A 78 -1.64 -9.26 -2.06
C PHE A 78 -1.58 -9.48 -0.55
N CYS A 79 -0.84 -10.52 -0.13
CA CYS A 79 -0.59 -10.81 1.29
C CYS A 79 -1.89 -10.77 2.13
N MET A 80 -2.92 -11.50 1.67
CA MET A 80 -4.18 -11.65 2.39
C MET A 80 -3.92 -12.34 3.72
N CYS A 81 -4.50 -11.78 4.79
CA CYS A 81 -4.36 -12.21 6.17
C CYS A 81 -5.72 -12.70 6.70
N PRO A 82 -6.02 -14.00 6.57
CA PRO A 82 -7.26 -14.58 7.10
C PRO A 82 -7.31 -14.45 8.62
N GLY A 83 -8.48 -14.08 9.17
CA GLY A 83 -8.67 -13.91 10.60
C GLY A 83 -7.64 -13.00 11.26
N GLY A 84 -7.26 -11.92 10.55
CA GLY A 84 -6.14 -11.07 10.93
C GLY A 84 -6.52 -9.61 11.16
N TYR A 85 -5.51 -8.78 11.32
CA TYR A 85 -5.64 -7.36 11.63
C TYR A 85 -4.62 -6.52 10.86
N VAL A 86 -4.92 -5.25 10.69
CA VAL A 86 -4.00 -4.25 10.14
C VAL A 86 -3.14 -3.66 11.24
N VAL A 87 -1.91 -3.34 10.95
CA VAL A 87 -0.93 -2.75 11.88
C VAL A 87 -0.14 -1.65 11.20
N ASN A 88 0.21 -0.61 11.97
CA ASN A 88 1.19 0.37 11.54
C ASN A 88 2.57 -0.31 11.45
N SER A 89 3.21 -0.21 10.29
CA SER A 89 4.55 -0.75 10.00
C SER A 89 5.52 0.31 9.49
N SER A 90 5.28 1.57 9.86
CA SER A 90 6.13 2.70 9.47
C SER A 90 7.56 2.53 9.96
N SER A 91 8.53 2.84 9.10
CA SER A 91 9.95 2.75 9.39
C SER A 91 10.64 4.11 9.57
N GLU A 92 9.98 5.20 9.19
CA GLU A 92 10.51 6.57 9.27
C GLU A 92 9.54 7.50 10.01
N ARG A 93 10.07 8.49 10.74
CA ARG A 93 9.24 9.49 11.44
C ARG A 93 8.50 10.38 10.43
N GLY A 94 7.25 10.74 10.76
CA GLY A 94 6.42 11.60 9.90
C GLY A 94 5.94 10.92 8.62
N ARG A 95 6.11 9.61 8.51
CA ARG A 95 5.70 8.79 7.38
C ARG A 95 4.88 7.61 7.87
N LEU A 96 3.93 7.17 7.07
CA LEU A 96 3.01 6.13 7.48
C LEU A 96 2.87 5.06 6.41
N CYS A 97 3.07 3.82 6.83
CA CYS A 97 2.84 2.62 6.05
C CYS A 97 2.15 1.58 6.92
N VAL A 98 1.29 0.76 6.35
CA VAL A 98 0.57 -0.29 7.05
C VAL A 98 0.91 -1.67 6.50
N ASN A 99 0.76 -2.68 7.35
CA ASN A 99 0.84 -4.07 6.96
C ASN A 99 -0.32 -4.86 7.58
N GLY A 100 -0.50 -6.11 7.18
CA GLY A 100 -1.44 -7.03 7.78
C GLY A 100 -0.73 -8.17 8.47
N MET A 101 -1.35 -8.67 9.51
CA MET A 101 -0.87 -9.78 10.32
C MET A 101 -2.01 -10.72 10.64
N SER A 102 -1.71 -12.00 10.82
CA SER A 102 -2.63 -12.99 11.40
C SER A 102 -1.98 -13.65 12.59
N TYR A 103 -2.75 -13.97 13.59
CA TYR A 103 -2.31 -14.95 14.59
C TYR A 103 -2.24 -16.35 13.98
N HIS A 104 -1.55 -17.26 14.65
CA HIS A 104 -1.44 -18.66 14.18
C HIS A 104 -2.82 -19.32 13.99
N GLY A 105 -3.76 -19.05 14.90
CA GLY A 105 -5.12 -19.59 14.84
C GLY A 105 -5.97 -19.07 13.69
N ARG A 106 -5.64 -17.88 13.14
CA ARG A 106 -6.42 -17.21 12.09
C ARG A 106 -7.92 -17.10 12.39
N ASP A 107 -8.24 -16.91 13.66
CA ASP A 107 -9.59 -16.94 14.25
C ASP A 107 -10.17 -15.56 14.56
N GLY A 108 -9.55 -14.50 14.03
CA GLY A 108 -10.06 -13.15 14.16
C GLY A 108 -11.38 -12.92 13.40
N HIS A 109 -12.18 -11.99 13.89
CA HIS A 109 -13.47 -11.63 13.26
C HIS A 109 -13.33 -11.05 11.86
N ASN A 110 -12.24 -10.32 11.63
CA ASN A 110 -11.94 -9.72 10.33
C ASN A 110 -10.79 -10.44 9.65
N SER A 111 -10.79 -10.32 8.34
CA SER A 111 -9.64 -10.61 7.48
C SER A 111 -9.21 -9.32 6.78
N ASN A 112 -8.01 -9.28 6.26
CA ASN A 112 -7.56 -8.13 5.48
C ASN A 112 -6.63 -8.53 4.33
N SER A 113 -6.55 -7.67 3.32
CA SER A 113 -5.64 -7.84 2.19
C SER A 113 -5.12 -6.49 1.71
N ALA A 114 -3.89 -6.43 1.25
CA ALA A 114 -3.47 -5.32 0.43
C ALA A 114 -4.18 -5.40 -0.93
N ILE A 115 -4.69 -4.29 -1.39
CA ILE A 115 -5.19 -4.09 -2.76
C ILE A 115 -4.28 -3.04 -3.39
N ILE A 116 -3.48 -3.48 -4.33
CA ILE A 116 -2.34 -2.72 -4.84
C ILE A 116 -2.29 -2.73 -6.36
N THR A 117 -1.73 -1.65 -6.91
CA THR A 117 -1.49 -1.52 -8.34
C THR A 117 -0.04 -1.14 -8.59
N THR A 118 0.47 -1.52 -9.76
CA THR A 118 1.86 -1.29 -10.13
C THR A 118 2.11 0.19 -10.43
N VAL A 119 3.23 0.70 -9.93
CA VAL A 119 3.84 1.98 -10.29
C VAL A 119 5.20 1.73 -10.94
N THR A 120 5.54 2.55 -11.92
CA THR A 120 6.70 2.36 -12.80
C THR A 120 7.68 3.52 -12.67
N PRO A 121 8.91 3.39 -13.20
CA PRO A 121 9.87 4.49 -13.23
C PRO A 121 9.34 5.78 -13.86
N GLU A 122 8.43 5.69 -14.82
CA GLU A 122 7.77 6.83 -15.44
C GLU A 122 6.90 7.61 -14.44
N ASP A 123 6.22 6.90 -13.55
CA ASP A 123 5.40 7.52 -12.48
C ASP A 123 6.29 8.30 -11.49
N PHE A 124 7.48 7.78 -11.18
CA PHE A 124 8.44 8.47 -10.28
C PHE A 124 9.02 9.72 -10.93
N ALA A 125 9.34 9.65 -12.23
CA ALA A 125 9.84 10.78 -12.98
C ALA A 125 8.80 11.90 -13.08
N ALA A 126 7.53 11.57 -13.26
CA ALA A 126 6.43 12.54 -13.30
C ALA A 126 6.29 13.29 -11.96
N LEU A 127 6.45 12.62 -10.83
CA LEU A 127 6.43 13.27 -9.51
C LEU A 127 7.63 14.21 -9.31
N ALA A 128 8.81 13.82 -9.74
CA ALA A 128 10.04 14.63 -9.62
C ALA A 128 10.00 15.92 -10.45
N LEU A 129 9.17 15.97 -11.48
CA LEU A 129 8.98 17.14 -12.36
C LEU A 129 7.90 18.11 -11.86
N GLN A 130 7.14 17.77 -10.80
CA GLN A 130 6.14 18.67 -10.24
C GLN A 130 6.81 19.67 -9.29
N PRO A 131 6.82 20.99 -9.60
CA PRO A 131 7.33 21.99 -8.69
C PRO A 131 6.41 22.07 -7.46
N ASP A 132 7.00 22.02 -6.27
CA ASP A 132 6.38 22.27 -4.97
C ASP A 132 5.16 21.43 -4.56
N THR A 133 5.35 20.14 -4.41
CA THR A 133 4.45 19.33 -3.56
C THR A 133 4.95 19.22 -2.12
N GLY A 134 5.56 20.26 -1.56
CA GLY A 134 5.87 20.37 -0.13
C GLY A 134 6.76 19.25 0.45
N ALA A 135 7.53 18.56 -0.38
CA ALA A 135 8.59 17.69 0.11
C ALA A 135 9.66 18.58 0.75
N ALA A 136 9.68 18.63 2.08
CA ALA A 136 10.76 19.28 2.81
C ALA A 136 12.07 18.79 2.24
N SER A 137 12.83 19.69 1.65
CA SER A 137 14.18 19.48 1.17
C SER A 137 15.06 19.13 2.36
N ASP A 138 15.13 17.87 2.71
CA ASP A 138 16.31 17.35 3.38
C ASP A 138 17.43 17.37 2.32
N GLY A 139 18.32 18.31 2.49
CA GLY A 139 19.22 18.84 1.49
C GLY A 139 20.31 17.88 1.03
N SER A 140 19.99 16.89 0.24
CA SER A 140 20.98 15.92 -0.24
C SER A 140 20.76 15.34 -1.63
N VAL A 141 19.86 15.85 -2.45
CA VAL A 141 19.77 15.36 -3.85
C VAL A 141 19.79 16.52 -4.86
N THR A 142 20.78 17.40 -4.74
CA THR A 142 21.18 18.27 -5.83
C THR A 142 22.39 17.67 -6.55
N GLY A 143 22.17 16.57 -7.23
CA GLY A 143 23.12 16.07 -8.21
C GLY A 143 22.91 16.81 -9.52
N SER A 144 23.67 17.87 -9.79
CA SER A 144 23.80 18.44 -11.13
C SER A 144 24.54 17.42 -12.02
N GLY A 145 23.80 16.46 -12.55
CA GLY A 145 24.27 15.50 -13.54
C GLY A 145 23.88 16.00 -14.91
N THR A 146 24.78 16.70 -15.57
CA THR A 146 24.73 17.01 -17.00
C THR A 146 24.65 15.71 -17.81
N GLY A 147 23.55 15.54 -18.56
CA GLY A 147 23.53 14.76 -19.76
C GLY A 147 23.33 13.26 -19.63
N MET A 148 22.09 12.82 -19.38
CA MET A 148 21.60 11.54 -19.91
C MET A 148 20.09 11.66 -20.19
N THR A 149 19.75 11.60 -21.45
CA THR A 149 18.37 11.52 -21.94
C THR A 149 17.71 10.24 -21.42
N GLY A 150 16.64 10.37 -20.59
CA GLY A 150 15.64 9.32 -20.39
C GLY A 150 15.76 8.39 -19.19
N SER A 151 16.75 8.52 -18.30
CA SER A 151 16.90 7.58 -17.18
C SER A 151 16.40 8.19 -15.87
N CYS A 152 15.37 7.58 -15.26
CA CYS A 152 14.91 7.91 -13.91
C CYS A 152 16.03 7.65 -12.87
N HIS A 153 16.16 8.54 -11.86
CA HIS A 153 17.15 8.35 -10.80
C HIS A 153 16.92 7.02 -10.06
N PRO A 154 17.96 6.22 -9.76
CA PRO A 154 17.81 4.90 -9.13
C PRO A 154 17.00 4.90 -7.83
N LEU A 155 17.09 5.97 -7.03
CA LEU A 155 16.36 6.11 -5.77
C LEU A 155 15.04 6.88 -5.90
N ALA A 156 14.58 7.23 -7.11
CA ALA A 156 13.33 7.98 -7.30
C ALA A 156 12.10 7.23 -6.76
N GLY A 157 12.07 5.90 -6.88
CA GLY A 157 11.00 5.09 -6.29
C GLY A 157 10.94 5.19 -4.78
N MET A 158 12.08 5.30 -4.10
CA MET A 158 12.14 5.53 -2.65
C MET A 158 11.60 6.92 -2.27
N ALA A 159 11.94 7.96 -3.04
CA ALA A 159 11.39 9.30 -2.84
C ALA A 159 9.87 9.33 -3.07
N PHE A 160 9.39 8.62 -4.09
CA PHE A 160 7.96 8.45 -4.35
C PHE A 160 7.22 7.77 -3.18
N GLN A 161 7.76 6.70 -2.63
CA GLN A 161 7.18 6.05 -1.44
C GLN A 161 7.11 7.02 -0.25
N ARG A 162 8.20 7.72 0.04
CA ARG A 162 8.28 8.69 1.13
C ARG A 162 7.23 9.79 1.00
N HIS A 163 7.02 10.29 -0.21
CA HIS A 163 6.02 11.31 -0.47
C HIS A 163 4.60 10.85 -0.09
N TYR A 164 4.17 9.67 -0.54
CA TYR A 164 2.83 9.17 -0.23
C TYR A 164 2.67 8.68 1.22
N GLU A 165 3.72 8.17 1.83
CA GLU A 165 3.74 7.87 3.26
C GLU A 165 3.61 9.14 4.12
N GLU A 166 4.20 10.25 3.69
CA GLU A 166 4.07 11.55 4.35
C GLU A 166 2.67 12.14 4.17
N LEU A 167 2.08 12.05 2.98
CA LEU A 167 0.69 12.44 2.75
C LEU A 167 -0.27 11.61 3.62
N ALA A 168 -0.06 10.31 3.74
CA ALA A 168 -0.84 9.44 4.62
C ALA A 168 -0.69 9.84 6.10
N TYR A 169 0.52 10.18 6.54
CA TYR A 169 0.78 10.66 7.90
C TYR A 169 0.04 11.97 8.18
N ARG A 170 0.06 12.91 7.23
CA ARG A 170 -0.64 14.21 7.34
C ARG A 170 -2.16 14.01 7.35
N ALA A 171 -2.70 13.23 6.42
CA ALA A 171 -4.14 12.96 6.32
C ALA A 171 -4.70 12.33 7.61
N GLY A 172 -3.95 11.42 8.22
CA GLY A 172 -4.31 10.78 9.49
C GLY A 172 -3.93 11.56 10.76
N ALA A 173 -3.38 12.77 10.63
CA ALA A 173 -2.85 13.55 11.76
C ALA A 173 -1.90 12.71 12.66
N GLY A 174 -0.99 11.97 12.04
CA GLY A 174 -0.03 11.08 12.71
C GLY A 174 -0.57 9.70 13.06
N LYS A 175 -1.84 9.42 12.80
CA LYS A 175 -2.50 8.13 12.99
C LYS A 175 -2.76 7.48 11.63
N VAL A 176 -3.10 6.20 11.60
CA VAL A 176 -3.46 5.51 10.35
C VAL A 176 -4.75 6.10 9.78
N PRO A 177 -4.73 6.68 8.56
CA PRO A 177 -5.95 7.15 7.92
C PRO A 177 -6.82 5.97 7.51
N VAL A 178 -8.11 6.02 7.86
CA VAL A 178 -9.10 4.99 7.54
C VAL A 178 -10.33 5.63 6.89
N GLN A 179 -10.99 4.86 6.02
CA GLN A 179 -12.18 5.30 5.32
C GLN A 179 -13.03 4.09 4.92
N LEU A 180 -14.34 4.20 4.99
CA LEU A 180 -15.22 3.20 4.40
C LEU A 180 -15.15 3.24 2.88
N TYR A 181 -15.23 2.09 2.23
CA TYR A 181 -15.17 2.01 0.76
C TYR A 181 -16.26 2.84 0.07
N GLY A 182 -17.49 2.83 0.60
CA GLY A 182 -18.59 3.64 0.07
C GLY A 182 -18.29 5.14 0.09
N ASP A 183 -17.65 5.62 1.17
CA ASP A 183 -17.26 7.04 1.31
C ASP A 183 -16.05 7.38 0.41
N LEU A 184 -15.11 6.45 0.23
CA LEU A 184 -14.01 6.60 -0.73
C LEU A 184 -14.55 6.80 -2.17
N ARG A 185 -15.57 6.03 -2.57
CA ARG A 185 -16.25 6.21 -3.88
C ARG A 185 -16.81 7.61 -4.04
N GLN A 186 -17.41 8.17 -2.99
CA GLN A 186 -18.02 9.48 -2.98
C GLN A 186 -17.00 10.62 -2.74
N GLY A 187 -15.78 10.32 -2.34
CA GLY A 187 -14.77 11.29 -1.94
C GLY A 187 -15.08 11.98 -0.60
N ALA A 188 -15.90 11.34 0.25
CA ALA A 188 -16.33 11.87 1.55
C ALA A 188 -15.53 11.23 2.69
N VAL A 189 -15.26 12.00 3.74
CA VAL A 189 -14.68 11.46 4.99
C VAL A 189 -15.72 10.64 5.74
N SER A 190 -15.38 9.45 6.19
CA SER A 190 -16.27 8.62 6.99
C SER A 190 -16.51 9.23 8.37
N SER A 191 -17.73 9.07 8.89
CA SER A 191 -18.12 9.54 10.23
C SER A 191 -18.20 8.44 11.27
N GLY A 192 -18.12 7.17 10.86
CA GLY A 192 -18.20 5.99 11.74
C GLY A 192 -18.05 4.70 10.96
N PHE A 193 -17.79 3.62 11.68
CA PHE A 193 -17.79 2.28 11.11
C PHE A 193 -19.19 1.73 10.98
N GLY A 194 -19.88 1.35 10.20
CA GLY A 194 -21.22 0.76 10.15
C GLY A 194 -21.40 -0.45 11.06
N ALA A 195 -21.94 -1.54 10.54
CA ALA A 195 -22.17 -2.77 11.27
C ALA A 195 -20.89 -3.51 11.70
N PHE A 196 -19.78 -3.26 11.02
CA PHE A 196 -18.50 -3.95 11.26
C PHE A 196 -17.47 -2.97 11.82
N GLN A 197 -16.78 -3.41 12.87
CA GLN A 197 -15.73 -2.62 13.52
C GLN A 197 -14.36 -3.07 13.02
N THR A 198 -13.40 -2.16 13.01
CA THR A 198 -12.02 -2.50 12.68
C THR A 198 -11.36 -3.36 13.75
N CYS A 199 -10.52 -4.30 13.34
CA CYS A 199 -9.59 -5.05 14.20
C CYS A 199 -8.17 -4.46 14.15
N MET A 200 -7.98 -3.29 13.53
CA MET A 200 -6.68 -2.65 13.41
C MET A 200 -6.02 -2.43 14.77
N LYS A 201 -4.72 -2.71 14.83
CA LYS A 201 -3.89 -2.45 16.02
C LYS A 201 -3.21 -1.08 15.92
N GLY A 202 -3.38 -0.26 16.96
CA GLY A 202 -2.83 1.08 17.03
C GLY A 202 -3.87 2.18 16.84
N GLN A 203 -3.41 3.41 16.69
CA GLN A 203 -4.27 4.58 16.54
C GLN A 203 -4.64 4.80 15.07
N TRP A 204 -5.88 5.15 14.84
CA TRP A 204 -6.41 5.48 13.52
C TRP A 204 -7.23 6.77 13.57
N GLN A 205 -7.49 7.34 12.40
CA GLN A 205 -8.28 8.56 12.21
C GLN A 205 -9.06 8.44 10.91
N PHE A 206 -10.34 8.83 10.91
CA PHE A 206 -11.07 8.99 9.65
C PHE A 206 -10.47 10.11 8.82
N ALA A 207 -10.19 9.82 7.56
CA ALA A 207 -9.63 10.75 6.59
C ALA A 207 -10.06 10.37 5.18
N ASN A 208 -9.94 11.30 4.23
CA ASN A 208 -10.15 11.00 2.82
C ASN A 208 -8.87 10.41 2.22
N LEU A 209 -8.88 9.13 1.86
CA LEU A 209 -7.70 8.46 1.28
C LEU A 209 -7.33 8.96 -0.12
N ARG A 210 -8.21 9.74 -0.77
CA ARG A 210 -7.87 10.43 -2.01
C ARG A 210 -6.80 11.52 -1.80
N ASP A 211 -6.64 12.02 -0.57
CA ASP A 211 -5.64 13.04 -0.24
C ASP A 211 -4.23 12.44 -0.05
N CYS A 212 -4.11 11.12 0.05
CA CYS A 212 -2.85 10.44 0.28
C CYS A 212 -2.48 9.39 -0.78
N LEU A 213 -3.17 9.40 -1.92
CA LEU A 213 -2.88 8.52 -3.05
C LEU A 213 -2.96 9.29 -4.37
N PRO A 214 -2.18 8.94 -5.40
CA PRO A 214 -2.35 9.55 -6.72
C PRO A 214 -3.71 9.20 -7.31
N SER A 215 -4.31 10.10 -8.09
CA SER A 215 -5.65 9.92 -8.67
C SER A 215 -5.80 8.63 -9.47
N TYR A 216 -4.80 8.30 -10.31
CA TYR A 216 -4.81 7.08 -11.12
C TYR A 216 -4.78 5.78 -10.28
N ILE A 217 -4.21 5.83 -9.07
CA ILE A 217 -4.26 4.72 -8.11
C ILE A 217 -5.67 4.60 -7.51
N VAL A 218 -6.27 5.73 -7.13
CA VAL A 218 -7.66 5.76 -6.61
C VAL A 218 -8.63 5.23 -7.66
N GLU A 219 -8.51 5.64 -8.91
CA GLU A 219 -9.31 5.14 -10.03
C GLU A 219 -9.17 3.63 -10.19
N SER A 220 -7.94 3.13 -10.20
CA SER A 220 -7.68 1.69 -10.27
C SER A 220 -8.25 0.94 -9.06
N LEU A 221 -8.16 1.51 -7.84
CA LEU A 221 -8.75 0.91 -6.64
C LEU A 221 -10.27 0.81 -6.75
N LEU A 222 -10.93 1.86 -7.20
CA LEU A 222 -12.40 1.86 -7.35
C LEU A 222 -12.85 0.84 -8.38
N GLU A 223 -12.24 0.82 -9.56
CA GLU A 223 -12.55 -0.15 -10.62
C GLU A 223 -12.27 -1.59 -10.18
N GLY A 224 -11.09 -1.82 -9.57
CA GLY A 224 -10.70 -3.15 -9.10
C GLY A 224 -11.59 -3.68 -7.99
N MET A 225 -11.98 -2.84 -7.04
CA MET A 225 -12.89 -3.23 -5.95
C MET A 225 -14.29 -3.62 -6.46
N GLU A 226 -14.83 -2.91 -7.45
CA GLU A 226 -16.08 -3.30 -8.11
C GLU A 226 -15.96 -4.68 -8.79
N ALA A 227 -14.87 -4.90 -9.54
CA ALA A 227 -14.61 -6.17 -10.20
C ALA A 227 -14.41 -7.32 -9.20
N PHE A 228 -13.79 -7.05 -8.03
CA PHE A 228 -13.60 -8.03 -6.98
C PHE A 228 -14.92 -8.37 -6.28
N GLY A 229 -15.77 -7.38 -6.00
CA GLY A 229 -17.10 -7.59 -5.45
C GLY A 229 -17.98 -8.51 -6.28
N GLN A 230 -17.83 -8.48 -7.61
CA GLN A 230 -18.55 -9.40 -8.50
C GLN A 230 -18.07 -10.87 -8.38
N ARG A 231 -16.85 -11.10 -7.89
CA ARG A 231 -16.25 -12.45 -7.73
C ARG A 231 -16.44 -13.02 -6.33
N ILE A 232 -16.50 -12.14 -5.32
CA ILE A 232 -16.83 -12.51 -3.94
C ILE A 232 -18.34 -12.29 -3.80
N ARG A 233 -19.12 -13.35 -4.04
CA ARG A 233 -20.58 -13.30 -3.94
C ARG A 233 -20.99 -13.66 -2.51
N GLU A 234 -21.87 -12.87 -1.93
CA GLU A 234 -22.69 -13.25 -0.79
C GLU A 234 -23.93 -14.04 -1.25
#